data_86c55ea10d84c047f583b399d32340b2
#
_entry.id   86c55ea10d84c047f583b399d32340b2
#
_cell.length_a   1.000
_cell.length_b   1.000
_cell.length_c   1.000
_cell.angle_alpha   90.00
_cell.angle_beta   90.00
_cell.angle_gamma   90.00
#
_symmetry.space_group_name_H-M   'P 1'
#
loop_
_entity.id
_entity.type
_entity.pdbx_description
1 polymer ?
#
loop_
_entity_poly.entity_id
_entity_poly.type
_entity_poly.pdbx_seq_one_letter_code
_entity_poly.pdbx_strand_id
1 'polypeptide(L)'
;YDYERLSEVLYPKNLFNRVTYTYGKPGEKYNRAGRLVLVEDASGGEAYYYGNQGEVVKTVRSVMVSTADVRTYVYGTTYDSWNRVRTMTYPDGEVVTYAYNAAGQIASVKSNKQGKEETIVEEVGYDKDGHTVYTKLGNGTETTYTYDRQRERLQEMNLTAAGAAVMTNKYRYDAVDNILGITNAIDPAKAGGKS
;
A
#
# COMPACT_ATOMS: atom_id res chain seq x y z
N TYR A 1 0.62 -23.97 -18.54
CA TYR A 1 1.31 -22.85 -19.21
C TYR A 1 0.81 -22.71 -20.65
N ASP A 2 0.63 -21.47 -21.11
CA ASP A 2 0.30 -21.13 -22.48
C ASP A 2 1.34 -20.13 -23.01
N TYR A 3 2.09 -20.48 -24.06
CA TYR A 3 3.21 -19.69 -24.59
C TYR A 3 4.20 -19.23 -23.51
N GLU A 4 4.66 -20.14 -22.63
CA GLU A 4 5.56 -19.90 -21.50
C GLU A 4 4.96 -19.00 -20.38
N ARG A 5 3.68 -18.61 -20.48
CA ARG A 5 2.96 -17.87 -19.46
C ARG A 5 2.13 -18.82 -18.60
N LEU A 6 2.08 -18.54 -17.29
CA LEU A 6 1.25 -19.29 -16.37
C LEU A 6 -0.23 -19.10 -16.70
N SER A 7 -0.91 -20.14 -17.16
CA SER A 7 -2.34 -20.09 -17.51
C SER A 7 -3.24 -20.66 -16.40
N GLU A 8 -2.71 -21.56 -15.59
CA GLU A 8 -3.48 -22.22 -14.55
C GLU A 8 -2.60 -22.75 -13.42
N VAL A 9 -3.13 -22.70 -12.20
CA VAL A 9 -2.62 -23.40 -11.02
C VAL A 9 -3.71 -24.37 -10.56
N LEU A 10 -3.38 -25.64 -10.49
CA LEU A 10 -4.26 -26.71 -10.01
C LEU A 10 -3.82 -27.22 -8.64
N TYR A 11 -4.79 -27.45 -7.77
CA TYR A 11 -4.61 -28.09 -6.48
C TYR A 11 -5.25 -29.49 -6.54
N PRO A 12 -4.46 -30.58 -6.76
CA PRO A 12 -5.02 -31.91 -7.05
C PRO A 12 -5.97 -32.47 -5.98
N LYS A 13 -5.76 -32.05 -4.72
CA LYS A 13 -6.62 -32.48 -3.59
C LYS A 13 -7.83 -31.57 -3.38
N ASN A 14 -7.89 -30.41 -4.04
CA ASN A 14 -8.99 -29.46 -3.94
C ASN A 14 -9.12 -28.64 -5.23
N LEU A 15 -9.84 -29.20 -6.20
CA LEU A 15 -10.02 -28.58 -7.52
C LEU A 15 -10.80 -27.26 -7.47
N PHE A 16 -11.54 -26.99 -6.40
CA PHE A 16 -12.20 -25.70 -6.21
C PHE A 16 -11.20 -24.54 -6.02
N ASN A 17 -10.00 -24.81 -5.54
CA ASN A 17 -8.95 -23.80 -5.39
C ASN A 17 -8.17 -23.55 -6.68
N ARG A 18 -8.65 -24.02 -7.82
CA ARG A 18 -8.06 -23.72 -9.13
C ARG A 18 -8.00 -22.21 -9.35
N VAL A 19 -6.84 -21.73 -9.84
CA VAL A 19 -6.65 -20.35 -10.24
C VAL A 19 -6.37 -20.32 -11.75
N THR A 20 -7.07 -19.48 -12.49
CA THR A 20 -6.87 -19.29 -13.93
C THR A 20 -6.36 -17.90 -14.24
N TYR A 21 -5.47 -17.80 -15.23
CA TYR A 21 -4.84 -16.57 -15.69
C TYR A 21 -5.15 -16.40 -17.19
N THR A 22 -5.86 -15.34 -17.53
CA THR A 22 -6.20 -15.01 -18.92
C THR A 22 -5.34 -13.86 -19.39
N TYR A 23 -4.81 -13.97 -20.60
CA TYR A 23 -3.99 -12.93 -21.23
C TYR A 23 -4.74 -12.34 -22.43
N GLY A 24 -4.55 -11.02 -22.62
CA GLY A 24 -5.20 -10.28 -23.69
C GLY A 24 -4.78 -10.74 -25.09
N LYS A 25 -5.73 -10.81 -25.98
CA LYS A 25 -5.51 -11.20 -27.39
C LYS A 25 -4.85 -10.05 -28.17
N PRO A 26 -4.17 -10.33 -29.28
CA PRO A 26 -3.70 -9.30 -30.19
C PRO A 26 -4.82 -8.33 -30.60
N GLY A 27 -4.58 -7.03 -30.52
CA GLY A 27 -5.57 -5.99 -30.86
C GLY A 27 -6.60 -5.71 -29.76
N GLU A 28 -6.51 -6.32 -28.58
CA GLU A 28 -7.42 -6.04 -27.48
C GLU A 28 -7.28 -4.59 -26.98
N LYS A 29 -8.42 -3.92 -26.74
CA LYS A 29 -8.49 -2.52 -26.28
C LYS A 29 -7.86 -2.34 -24.90
N TYR A 30 -7.62 -1.08 -24.52
CA TYR A 30 -7.06 -0.69 -23.20
C TYR A 30 -5.68 -1.27 -22.92
N ASN A 31 -4.84 -1.34 -23.94
CA ASN A 31 -3.45 -1.85 -23.87
C ASN A 31 -3.33 -3.24 -23.24
N ARG A 32 -4.36 -4.07 -23.35
CA ARG A 32 -4.43 -5.39 -22.73
C ARG A 32 -3.72 -6.49 -23.55
N ALA A 33 -3.45 -6.26 -24.83
CA ALA A 33 -2.83 -7.25 -25.71
C ALA A 33 -1.53 -7.82 -25.11
N GLY A 34 -1.48 -9.15 -24.96
CA GLY A 34 -0.35 -9.89 -24.42
C GLY A 34 -0.12 -9.76 -22.91
N ARG A 35 -0.89 -8.92 -22.21
CA ARG A 35 -0.80 -8.74 -20.75
C ARG A 35 -1.83 -9.59 -20.01
N LEU A 36 -1.59 -9.83 -18.72
CA LEU A 36 -2.58 -10.46 -17.84
C LEU A 36 -3.82 -9.58 -17.75
N VAL A 37 -4.99 -10.10 -18.14
CA VAL A 37 -6.23 -9.33 -18.20
C VAL A 37 -7.26 -9.79 -17.18
N LEU A 38 -7.13 -11.02 -16.68
CA LEU A 38 -8.06 -11.59 -15.71
C LEU A 38 -7.36 -12.69 -14.92
N VAL A 39 -7.55 -12.68 -13.60
CA VAL A 39 -7.26 -13.78 -12.69
C VAL A 39 -8.57 -14.21 -12.06
N GLU A 40 -8.86 -15.49 -12.05
CA GLU A 40 -10.09 -16.05 -11.48
C GLU A 40 -9.78 -17.23 -10.57
N ASP A 41 -10.50 -17.28 -9.46
CA ASP A 41 -10.52 -18.43 -8.54
C ASP A 41 -11.94 -18.69 -8.02
N ALA A 42 -12.08 -19.62 -7.08
CA ALA A 42 -13.38 -19.96 -6.50
C ALA A 42 -14.02 -18.82 -5.69
N SER A 43 -13.26 -17.78 -5.31
CA SER A 43 -13.75 -16.63 -4.55
C SER A 43 -14.20 -15.46 -5.44
N GLY A 44 -13.88 -15.51 -6.73
CA GLY A 44 -14.22 -14.48 -7.71
C GLY A 44 -13.13 -14.24 -8.75
N GLY A 45 -12.95 -12.97 -9.14
CA GLY A 45 -11.96 -12.64 -10.16
C GLY A 45 -11.48 -11.19 -10.07
N GLU A 46 -10.37 -10.91 -10.75
CA GLU A 46 -9.80 -9.58 -10.83
C GLU A 46 -9.34 -9.27 -12.26
N ALA A 47 -9.97 -8.27 -12.89
CA ALA A 47 -9.66 -7.83 -14.25
C ALA A 47 -8.83 -6.56 -14.26
N TYR A 48 -7.83 -6.50 -15.15
CA TYR A 48 -6.85 -5.41 -15.26
C TYR A 48 -6.98 -4.67 -16.58
N TYR A 49 -6.81 -3.34 -16.50
CA TYR A 49 -6.78 -2.42 -17.64
C TYR A 49 -5.54 -1.56 -17.54
N TYR A 50 -4.90 -1.31 -18.68
CA TYR A 50 -3.56 -0.73 -18.71
C TYR A 50 -3.55 0.61 -19.43
N GLY A 51 -2.73 1.53 -18.95
CA GLY A 51 -2.40 2.78 -19.60
C GLY A 51 -1.34 2.61 -20.70
N ASN A 52 -0.91 3.73 -21.26
CA ASN A 52 -0.02 3.74 -22.43
C ASN A 52 1.40 3.24 -22.12
N GLN A 53 1.85 3.32 -20.87
CA GLN A 53 3.16 2.85 -20.42
C GLN A 53 3.11 1.41 -19.87
N GLY A 54 1.91 0.81 -19.81
CA GLY A 54 1.71 -0.53 -19.29
C GLY A 54 1.39 -0.58 -17.79
N GLU A 55 1.20 0.56 -17.18
CA GLU A 55 0.73 0.72 -15.81
C GLU A 55 -0.74 0.30 -15.70
N VAL A 56 -1.16 -0.22 -14.54
CA VAL A 56 -2.56 -0.61 -14.29
C VAL A 56 -3.37 0.63 -13.91
N VAL A 57 -4.21 1.12 -14.82
CA VAL A 57 -5.04 2.31 -14.61
C VAL A 57 -6.42 2.00 -14.05
N LYS A 58 -6.87 0.74 -14.16
CA LYS A 58 -8.16 0.30 -13.61
C LYS A 58 -8.10 -1.18 -13.25
N THR A 59 -8.63 -1.50 -12.09
CA THR A 59 -8.85 -2.87 -11.61
C THR A 59 -10.33 -3.07 -11.32
N VAL A 60 -10.89 -4.18 -11.76
CA VAL A 60 -12.27 -4.58 -11.45
C VAL A 60 -12.21 -5.92 -10.70
N ARG A 61 -12.51 -5.88 -9.42
CA ARG A 61 -12.52 -7.07 -8.55
C ARG A 61 -13.96 -7.52 -8.30
N SER A 62 -14.26 -8.76 -8.63
CA SER A 62 -15.52 -9.42 -8.30
C SER A 62 -15.28 -10.43 -7.18
N VAL A 63 -16.10 -10.38 -6.14
CA VAL A 63 -16.03 -11.28 -4.98
C VAL A 63 -17.34 -12.03 -4.86
N MET A 64 -17.28 -13.34 -4.86
CA MET A 64 -18.41 -14.22 -4.60
C MET A 64 -18.65 -14.27 -3.08
N VAL A 65 -19.70 -13.59 -2.60
CA VAL A 65 -20.11 -13.62 -1.20
C VAL A 65 -20.93 -14.90 -0.92
N SER A 66 -21.72 -15.32 -1.91
CA SER A 66 -22.43 -16.61 -1.94
C SER A 66 -22.64 -17.01 -3.39
N THR A 67 -23.16 -18.19 -3.63
CA THR A 67 -23.49 -18.70 -5.00
C THR A 67 -24.50 -17.82 -5.75
N ALA A 68 -25.25 -16.95 -5.05
CA ALA A 68 -26.24 -16.04 -5.59
C ALA A 68 -25.86 -14.56 -5.46
N ASP A 69 -24.78 -14.21 -4.75
CA ASP A 69 -24.36 -12.82 -4.52
C ASP A 69 -22.89 -12.62 -4.94
N VAL A 70 -22.71 -11.90 -6.05
CA VAL A 70 -21.39 -11.48 -6.53
C VAL A 70 -21.33 -9.96 -6.45
N ARG A 71 -20.33 -9.45 -5.70
CA ARG A 71 -20.10 -8.01 -5.55
C ARG A 71 -18.90 -7.58 -6.37
N THR A 72 -19.07 -6.47 -7.08
CA THR A 72 -18.02 -5.92 -7.95
C THR A 72 -17.53 -4.57 -7.42
N TYR A 73 -16.21 -4.44 -7.33
CA TYR A 73 -15.50 -3.27 -6.86
C TYR A 73 -14.58 -2.76 -7.97
N VAL A 74 -14.68 -1.48 -8.26
CA VAL A 74 -13.88 -0.83 -9.32
C VAL A 74 -12.90 0.13 -8.66
N TYR A 75 -11.61 -0.04 -8.95
CA TYR A 75 -10.54 0.86 -8.55
C TYR A 75 -9.97 1.55 -9.78
N GLY A 76 -9.70 2.85 -9.66
CA GLY A 76 -9.02 3.63 -10.69
C GLY A 76 -7.68 4.15 -10.16
N THR A 77 -6.65 4.20 -11.00
CA THR A 77 -5.35 4.74 -10.64
C THR A 77 -4.86 5.66 -11.75
N THR A 78 -4.39 6.84 -11.38
CA THR A 78 -3.66 7.72 -12.31
C THR A 78 -2.21 7.86 -11.88
N TYR A 79 -1.35 8.14 -12.84
CA TYR A 79 0.08 8.22 -12.62
C TYR A 79 0.61 9.57 -13.09
N ASP A 80 1.73 9.99 -12.57
CA ASP A 80 2.48 11.14 -13.05
C ASP A 80 3.44 10.74 -14.18
N SER A 81 4.19 11.70 -14.74
CA SER A 81 5.14 11.46 -15.82
C SER A 81 6.32 10.55 -15.46
N TRP A 82 6.53 10.28 -14.18
CA TRP A 82 7.55 9.36 -13.65
C TRP A 82 6.97 8.00 -13.29
N ASN A 83 5.74 7.73 -13.71
CA ASN A 83 4.99 6.50 -13.44
C ASN A 83 4.79 6.21 -11.94
N ARG A 84 4.69 7.28 -11.12
CA ARG A 84 4.30 7.18 -9.71
C ARG A 84 2.80 7.40 -9.58
N VAL A 85 2.15 6.72 -8.64
CA VAL A 85 0.72 6.87 -8.40
C VAL A 85 0.40 8.32 -8.00
N ARG A 86 -0.40 9.01 -8.80
CA ARG A 86 -0.89 10.36 -8.52
C ARG A 86 -2.21 10.34 -7.78
N THR A 87 -3.16 9.54 -8.25
CA THR A 87 -4.45 9.38 -7.57
C THR A 87 -4.89 7.93 -7.56
N MET A 88 -5.63 7.54 -6.53
CA MET A 88 -6.34 6.28 -6.44
C MET A 88 -7.81 6.57 -6.18
N THR A 89 -8.69 6.04 -7.02
CA THR A 89 -10.15 6.12 -6.86
C THR A 89 -10.66 4.80 -6.31
N TYR A 90 -11.36 4.85 -5.20
CA TYR A 90 -11.97 3.71 -4.53
C TYR A 90 -13.40 3.43 -5.03
N PRO A 91 -13.96 2.22 -4.79
CA PRO A 91 -15.29 1.84 -5.28
C PRO A 91 -16.44 2.73 -4.79
N ASP A 92 -16.28 3.38 -3.65
CA ASP A 92 -17.27 4.29 -3.07
C ASP A 92 -17.13 5.74 -3.57
N GLY A 93 -16.24 5.96 -4.54
CA GLY A 93 -15.99 7.27 -5.16
C GLY A 93 -14.97 8.13 -4.40
N GLU A 94 -14.39 7.65 -3.30
CA GLU A 94 -13.29 8.37 -2.65
C GLU A 94 -12.07 8.44 -3.58
N VAL A 95 -11.45 9.62 -3.67
CA VAL A 95 -10.23 9.85 -4.44
C VAL A 95 -9.10 10.24 -3.49
N VAL A 96 -8.09 9.39 -3.39
CA VAL A 96 -6.86 9.67 -2.63
C VAL A 96 -5.81 10.22 -3.58
N THR A 97 -5.22 11.37 -3.23
CA THR A 97 -4.20 12.07 -4.01
C THR A 97 -2.87 12.07 -3.28
N TYR A 98 -1.81 11.68 -3.99
CA TYR A 98 -0.44 11.62 -3.49
C TYR A 98 0.37 12.78 -4.09
N ALA A 99 1.08 13.52 -3.25
CA ALA A 99 2.07 14.50 -3.66
C ALA A 99 3.48 14.02 -3.31
N TYR A 100 4.44 14.37 -4.14
CA TYR A 100 5.84 13.94 -4.01
C TYR A 100 6.78 15.13 -3.89
N ASN A 101 7.86 14.96 -3.12
CA ASN A 101 8.94 15.93 -3.06
C ASN A 101 9.87 15.81 -4.29
N ALA A 102 10.87 16.67 -4.37
CA ALA A 102 11.84 16.69 -5.47
C ALA A 102 12.68 15.39 -5.58
N ALA A 103 12.84 14.66 -4.48
CA ALA A 103 13.52 13.36 -4.45
C ALA A 103 12.62 12.19 -4.87
N GLY A 104 11.32 12.44 -5.14
CA GLY A 104 10.37 11.41 -5.54
C GLY A 104 9.70 10.65 -4.38
N GLN A 105 9.92 11.09 -3.15
CA GLN A 105 9.30 10.51 -1.96
C GLN A 105 7.96 11.19 -1.67
N ILE A 106 7.03 10.49 -1.00
CA ILE A 106 5.72 11.04 -0.63
C ILE A 106 5.90 12.26 0.28
N ALA A 107 5.33 13.40 -0.09
CA ALA A 107 5.35 14.62 0.70
C ALA A 107 4.04 14.82 1.47
N SER A 108 2.89 14.53 0.84
CA SER A 108 1.58 14.61 1.48
C SER A 108 0.56 13.69 0.81
N VAL A 109 -0.52 13.39 1.53
CA VAL A 109 -1.63 12.57 1.04
C VAL A 109 -2.96 13.22 1.45
N LYS A 110 -3.86 13.39 0.49
CA LYS A 110 -5.19 13.93 0.70
C LYS A 110 -6.25 12.98 0.20
N SER A 111 -7.41 13.00 0.83
CA SER A 111 -8.62 12.32 0.38
C SER A 111 -9.68 13.32 -0.03
N ASN A 112 -10.46 12.99 -1.06
CA ASN A 112 -11.70 13.69 -1.39
C ASN A 112 -12.81 12.67 -1.54
N LYS A 113 -13.82 12.77 -0.68
CA LYS A 113 -15.01 11.92 -0.73
C LYS A 113 -16.25 12.81 -0.82
N GLN A 114 -17.00 12.67 -1.92
CA GLN A 114 -18.25 13.44 -2.17
C GLN A 114 -18.04 14.96 -2.06
N GLY A 115 -16.89 15.48 -2.50
CA GLY A 115 -16.55 16.89 -2.44
C GLY A 115 -15.98 17.37 -1.09
N LYS A 116 -15.92 16.50 -0.09
CA LYS A 116 -15.28 16.80 1.20
C LYS A 116 -13.81 16.41 1.11
N GLU A 117 -12.92 17.40 1.12
CA GLU A 117 -11.47 17.18 1.17
C GLU A 117 -11.00 17.01 2.62
N GLU A 118 -10.19 15.99 2.85
CA GLU A 118 -9.52 15.73 4.13
C GLU A 118 -8.04 15.49 3.90
N THR A 119 -7.19 16.04 4.77
CA THR A 119 -5.76 15.73 4.78
C THR A 119 -5.54 14.47 5.58
N ILE A 120 -4.95 13.44 4.95
CA ILE A 120 -4.55 12.19 5.62
C ILE A 120 -3.14 12.36 6.19
N VAL A 121 -2.20 12.76 5.32
CA VAL A 121 -0.82 13.07 5.69
C VAL A 121 -0.53 14.50 5.26
N GLU A 122 -0.23 15.36 6.24
CA GLU A 122 0.06 16.77 5.99
C GLU A 122 1.50 16.95 5.51
N GLU A 123 2.44 16.27 6.15
CA GLU A 123 3.87 16.40 5.85
C GLU A 123 4.61 15.10 6.17
N VAL A 124 5.62 14.78 5.35
CA VAL A 124 6.61 13.74 5.63
C VAL A 124 8.00 14.31 5.44
N GLY A 125 8.84 14.22 6.48
CA GLY A 125 10.24 14.61 6.45
C GLY A 125 11.16 13.40 6.29
N TYR A 126 12.23 13.58 5.52
CA TYR A 126 13.22 12.53 5.25
C TYR A 126 14.62 13.04 5.58
N ASP A 127 15.50 12.13 5.99
CA ASP A 127 16.92 12.42 6.09
C ASP A 127 17.65 12.29 4.74
N LYS A 128 18.95 12.49 4.74
CA LYS A 128 19.81 12.40 3.54
C LYS A 128 19.90 10.99 2.95
N ASP A 129 19.61 9.97 3.74
CA ASP A 129 19.69 8.55 3.38
C ASP A 129 18.30 8.02 2.93
N GLY A 130 17.24 8.87 3.03
CA GLY A 130 15.89 8.57 2.61
C GLY A 130 15.00 7.94 3.69
N HIS A 131 15.49 7.85 4.94
CA HIS A 131 14.64 7.39 6.04
C HIS A 131 13.62 8.45 6.41
N THR A 132 12.40 8.03 6.72
CA THR A 132 11.38 8.93 7.29
C THR A 132 11.80 9.34 8.69
N VAL A 133 12.01 10.65 8.92
CA VAL A 133 12.36 11.21 10.24
C VAL A 133 11.20 11.94 10.89
N TYR A 134 10.19 12.31 10.13
CA TYR A 134 9.01 13.05 10.59
C TYR A 134 7.77 12.68 9.78
N THR A 135 6.63 12.61 10.43
CA THR A 135 5.32 12.48 9.80
C THR A 135 4.29 13.28 10.58
N LYS A 136 3.56 14.16 9.91
CA LYS A 136 2.40 14.87 10.46
C LYS A 136 1.14 14.41 9.76
N LEU A 137 0.17 13.94 10.54
CA LEU A 137 -1.13 13.53 10.03
C LEU A 137 -2.13 14.68 10.08
N GLY A 138 -3.17 14.61 9.25
CA GLY A 138 -4.22 15.62 9.17
C GLY A 138 -5.06 15.76 10.45
N ASN A 139 -5.01 14.79 11.36
CA ASN A 139 -5.63 14.87 12.68
C ASN A 139 -4.77 15.60 13.73
N GLY A 140 -3.61 16.16 13.31
CA GLY A 140 -2.69 16.90 14.17
C GLY A 140 -1.74 16.03 14.99
N THR A 141 -1.72 14.70 14.79
CA THR A 141 -0.69 13.86 15.40
C THR A 141 0.62 13.95 14.62
N GLU A 142 1.74 13.93 15.36
CA GLU A 142 3.07 13.99 14.78
C GLU A 142 3.92 12.83 15.29
N THR A 143 4.69 12.23 14.38
CA THR A 143 5.61 11.14 14.71
C THR A 143 7.01 11.53 14.27
N THR A 144 7.98 11.42 15.18
CA THR A 144 9.41 11.59 14.89
C THR A 144 10.13 10.25 15.01
N TYR A 145 11.16 10.07 14.19
CA TYR A 145 11.95 8.85 14.16
C TYR A 145 13.43 9.21 14.26
N THR A 146 14.18 8.47 15.07
CA THR A 146 15.63 8.57 15.16
C THR A 146 16.29 7.26 14.82
N TYR A 147 17.39 7.33 14.08
CA TYR A 147 18.12 6.18 13.60
C TYR A 147 19.55 6.15 14.13
N ASP A 148 20.06 4.94 14.31
CA ASP A 148 21.46 4.67 14.59
C ASP A 148 22.34 5.11 13.40
N ARG A 149 23.34 5.93 13.64
CA ARG A 149 24.19 6.50 12.58
C ARG A 149 25.09 5.49 11.87
N GLN A 150 25.37 4.35 12.49
CA GLN A 150 26.30 3.35 11.94
C GLN A 150 25.58 2.26 11.16
N ARG A 151 24.39 1.85 11.65
CA ARG A 151 23.61 0.74 11.07
C ARG A 151 22.28 1.17 10.55
N GLU A 152 21.93 2.45 10.65
CA GLU A 152 20.69 3.03 10.14
C GLU A 152 19.41 2.36 10.69
N ARG A 153 19.50 1.73 11.87
CA ARG A 153 18.39 1.08 12.55
C ARG A 153 17.56 2.09 13.32
N LEU A 154 16.24 1.90 13.34
CA LEU A 154 15.33 2.71 14.13
C LEU A 154 15.65 2.59 15.64
N GLN A 155 16.08 3.65 16.27
CA GLN A 155 16.38 3.69 17.71
C GLN A 155 15.18 4.11 18.53
N GLU A 156 14.46 5.13 18.06
CA GLU A 156 13.32 5.69 18.78
C GLU A 156 12.24 6.15 17.81
N MET A 157 11.00 5.94 18.19
CA MET A 157 9.81 6.49 17.56
C MET A 157 8.98 7.20 18.62
N ASN A 158 8.76 8.50 18.44
CA ASN A 158 7.99 9.32 19.36
C ASN A 158 6.73 9.86 18.67
N LEU A 159 5.56 9.53 19.22
CA LEU A 159 4.26 10.03 18.79
C LEU A 159 3.77 11.10 19.74
N THR A 160 3.39 12.26 19.20
CA THR A 160 2.78 13.36 19.94
C THR A 160 1.35 13.62 19.42
N ALA A 161 0.48 14.06 20.33
CA ALA A 161 -0.85 14.56 20.02
C ALA A 161 -1.10 15.83 20.83
N ALA A 162 -1.58 16.90 20.20
CA ALA A 162 -1.78 18.20 20.83
C ALA A 162 -0.53 18.70 21.61
N GLY A 163 0.66 18.42 21.09
CA GLY A 163 1.94 18.83 21.71
C GLY A 163 2.40 17.96 22.88
N ALA A 164 1.65 16.94 23.27
CA ALA A 164 2.02 16.02 24.36
C ALA A 164 2.48 14.67 23.79
N ALA A 165 3.55 14.10 24.36
CA ALA A 165 3.99 12.75 24.00
C ALA A 165 2.96 11.71 24.47
N VAL A 166 2.47 10.88 23.55
CA VAL A 166 1.48 9.80 23.79
C VAL A 166 2.13 8.42 23.77
N MET A 167 3.23 8.29 23.03
CA MET A 167 3.99 7.06 22.93
C MET A 167 5.44 7.38 22.58
N THR A 168 6.39 6.76 23.27
CA THR A 168 7.82 6.85 22.94
C THR A 168 8.40 5.44 22.97
N ASN A 169 8.51 4.82 21.82
CA ASN A 169 9.07 3.48 21.69
C ASN A 169 10.58 3.55 21.46
N LYS A 170 11.34 2.79 22.26
CA LYS A 170 12.79 2.60 22.11
C LYS A 170 13.06 1.16 21.72
N TYR A 171 13.92 0.96 20.74
CA TYR A 171 14.24 -0.34 20.16
C TYR A 171 15.63 -0.80 20.58
N ARG A 172 15.76 -2.07 20.95
CA ARG A 172 17.04 -2.73 21.20
C ARG A 172 17.23 -3.86 20.19
N TYR A 173 18.46 -4.01 19.73
CA TYR A 173 18.83 -5.00 18.69
C TYR A 173 20.00 -5.87 19.14
N ASP A 174 20.07 -7.06 18.58
CA ASP A 174 21.26 -7.90 18.66
C ASP A 174 22.33 -7.49 17.60
N ALA A 175 23.41 -8.28 17.54
CA ALA A 175 24.53 -8.01 16.63
C ALA A 175 24.18 -8.22 15.15
N VAL A 176 23.09 -8.94 14.85
CA VAL A 176 22.61 -9.26 13.48
C VAL A 176 21.25 -8.60 13.17
N ASP A 177 20.95 -7.50 13.89
CA ASP A 177 19.83 -6.60 13.66
C ASP A 177 18.42 -7.17 13.97
N ASN A 178 18.32 -8.29 14.72
CA ASN A 178 17.04 -8.73 15.25
C ASN A 178 16.61 -7.82 16.41
N ILE A 179 15.32 -7.49 16.49
CA ILE A 179 14.77 -6.73 17.62
C ILE A 179 14.73 -7.63 18.87
N LEU A 180 15.51 -7.25 19.88
CA LEU A 180 15.53 -7.93 21.19
C LEU A 180 14.44 -7.41 22.12
N GLY A 181 13.96 -6.19 21.92
CA GLY A 181 12.90 -5.64 22.74
C GLY A 181 12.51 -4.24 22.31
N ILE A 182 11.27 -3.88 22.66
CA ILE A 182 10.69 -2.56 22.47
C ILE A 182 10.17 -2.11 23.82
N THR A 183 10.56 -0.92 24.26
CA THR A 183 10.07 -0.32 25.51
C THR A 183 9.35 0.98 25.18
N ASN A 184 8.15 1.19 25.76
CA ASN A 184 7.46 2.47 25.69
C ASN A 184 7.84 3.30 26.93
N ALA A 185 8.56 4.42 26.73
CA ALA A 185 9.02 5.26 27.83
C ALA A 185 7.89 6.04 28.53
N ILE A 186 6.74 6.23 27.86
CA ILE A 186 5.56 6.92 28.43
C ILE A 186 4.71 5.95 29.23
N ASP A 187 4.51 4.75 28.76
CA ASP A 187 3.74 3.69 29.44
C ASP A 187 4.43 2.34 29.25
N PRO A 188 5.38 2.01 30.12
CA PRO A 188 6.15 0.77 30.02
C PRO A 188 5.28 -0.51 30.05
N ALA A 189 4.09 -0.45 30.66
CA ALA A 189 3.18 -1.58 30.73
C ALA A 189 2.53 -1.94 29.37
N LYS A 190 2.51 -0.98 28.43
CA LYS A 190 1.99 -1.18 27.06
C LYS A 190 3.05 -1.57 26.05
N ALA A 191 4.29 -1.71 26.45
CA ALA A 191 5.36 -2.16 25.57
C ALA A 191 5.19 -3.66 25.25
N GLY A 192 5.04 -3.99 23.98
CA GLY A 192 5.04 -5.37 23.50
C GLY A 192 6.44 -5.96 23.46
N GLY A 193 7.00 -6.29 24.58
CA GLY A 193 8.31 -6.95 24.68
C GLY A 193 8.61 -7.33 26.11
N LYS A 194 9.04 -8.58 26.34
CA LYS A 194 9.59 -8.97 27.63
C LYS A 194 10.90 -8.25 27.83
N SER A 195 11.02 -7.53 28.94
CA SER A 195 12.27 -6.95 29.46
C SER A 195 13.31 -8.03 29.70
#